data_72474d3fd3c5a68dadf40a6e15959b20
#
_entry.id   72474d3fd3c5a68dadf40a6e15959b20
#
_cell.length_a   1.000
_cell.length_b   1.000
_cell.length_c   1.000
_cell.angle_alpha   90.00
_cell.angle_beta   90.00
_cell.angle_gamma   90.00
#
_symmetry.space_group_name_H-M   'P 1'
#
loop_
_entity.id
_entity.type
_entity.pdbx_description
1 polymer ?
#
loop_
_entity_poly.entity_id
_entity_poly.type
_entity_poly.pdbx_seq_one_letter_code
_entity_poly.pdbx_strand_id
1 'polypeptide(L)'
;MNPAAPLHTDAAIPEPTEDALTSFALTSPPAGFVDHPYPWYAALRRHRPMHALGADAVLLTRHADVMAVYSDPAASSDKQPEFEPKFGAGTPLFQHHTTSLVFSDPPLHTRVRRLLLGA
;
A
#
# COMPACT_ATOMS: atom_id res chain seq x y z
N MET A 1 -8.91 -36.49 -29.27
CA MET A 1 -9.13 -36.54 -27.83
C MET A 1 -7.82 -36.10 -27.20
N ASN A 2 -7.77 -34.83 -26.76
CA ASN A 2 -6.55 -34.24 -26.21
C ASN A 2 -6.59 -34.45 -24.68
N PRO A 3 -5.60 -35.12 -24.06
CA PRO A 3 -5.60 -35.29 -22.61
C PRO A 3 -5.35 -33.91 -21.97
N ALA A 4 -6.27 -33.54 -21.07
CA ALA A 4 -6.16 -32.33 -20.29
C ALA A 4 -4.81 -32.34 -19.55
N ALA A 5 -4.05 -31.25 -19.68
CA ALA A 5 -2.85 -31.03 -18.90
C ALA A 5 -3.19 -31.11 -17.40
N PRO A 6 -2.35 -31.73 -16.58
CA PRO A 6 -2.60 -31.78 -15.14
C PRO A 6 -2.64 -30.36 -14.59
N LEU A 7 -3.73 -30.05 -13.91
CA LEU A 7 -3.87 -28.85 -13.09
C LEU A 7 -2.66 -28.78 -12.16
N HIS A 8 -2.02 -27.62 -12.11
CA HIS A 8 -0.87 -27.31 -11.27
C HIS A 8 -1.03 -27.97 -9.90
N THR A 9 -0.11 -28.85 -9.57
CA THR A 9 0.05 -29.34 -8.21
C THR A 9 0.37 -28.12 -7.36
N ASP A 10 -0.58 -27.68 -6.56
CA ASP A 10 -0.43 -26.62 -5.59
C ASP A 10 0.54 -27.12 -4.50
N ALA A 11 1.83 -27.06 -4.83
CA ALA A 11 2.88 -27.29 -3.86
C ALA A 11 2.72 -26.18 -2.82
N ALA A 12 2.31 -26.55 -1.62
CA ALA A 12 2.10 -25.61 -0.51
C ALA A 12 3.34 -24.71 -0.40
N ILE A 13 3.16 -23.42 -0.75
CA ILE A 13 4.24 -22.45 -0.65
C ILE A 13 4.57 -22.34 0.83
N PRO A 14 5.82 -22.59 1.24
CA PRO A 14 6.20 -22.58 2.64
C PRO A 14 5.94 -21.18 3.23
N GLU A 15 5.42 -21.17 4.45
CA GLU A 15 5.22 -19.91 5.19
C GLU A 15 6.57 -19.22 5.41
N PRO A 16 6.67 -17.89 5.22
CA PRO A 16 7.90 -17.15 5.48
C PRO A 16 8.38 -17.31 6.93
N THR A 17 9.67 -17.47 7.12
CA THR A 17 10.29 -17.53 8.45
C THR A 17 10.22 -16.17 9.16
N GLU A 18 10.34 -16.17 10.48
CA GLU A 18 10.32 -14.93 11.26
C GLU A 18 11.48 -13.98 10.90
N ASP A 19 12.66 -14.53 10.59
CA ASP A 19 13.80 -13.73 10.12
C ASP A 19 13.51 -13.09 8.76
N ALA A 20 12.87 -13.82 7.86
CA ALA A 20 12.45 -13.29 6.56
C ALA A 20 11.38 -12.20 6.71
N LEU A 21 10.46 -12.33 7.69
CA LEU A 21 9.48 -11.28 8.00
C LEU A 21 10.14 -10.05 8.63
N THR A 22 11.18 -10.25 9.44
CA THR A 22 11.92 -9.13 10.07
C THR A 22 12.62 -8.27 9.04
N SER A 23 13.20 -8.89 8.02
CA SER A 23 13.92 -8.23 6.92
C SER A 23 13.03 -7.84 5.74
N PHE A 24 11.72 -8.06 5.82
CA PHE A 24 10.78 -7.76 4.74
C PHE A 24 10.78 -6.27 4.38
N ALA A 25 10.99 -5.96 3.10
CA ALA A 25 10.91 -4.60 2.56
C ALA A 25 10.26 -4.60 1.18
N LEU A 26 9.37 -3.63 0.93
CA LEU A 26 8.70 -3.49 -0.38
C LEU A 26 9.65 -2.97 -1.48
N THR A 27 10.69 -2.24 -1.09
CA THR A 27 11.71 -1.71 -2.02
C THR A 27 12.71 -2.77 -2.49
N SER A 28 12.82 -3.87 -1.72
CA SER A 28 13.64 -5.04 -2.04
C SER A 28 12.89 -6.29 -1.60
N PRO A 29 11.83 -6.66 -2.33
CA PRO A 29 10.97 -7.76 -1.91
C PRO A 29 11.73 -9.09 -1.94
N PRO A 30 11.43 -9.99 -0.99
CA PRO A 30 12.06 -11.30 -0.97
C PRO A 30 11.68 -12.13 -2.20
N ALA A 31 12.52 -13.11 -2.52
CA ALA A 31 12.27 -14.01 -3.64
C ALA A 31 10.90 -14.70 -3.52
N GLY A 32 10.17 -14.75 -4.61
CA GLY A 32 8.82 -15.33 -4.68
C GLY A 32 7.69 -14.46 -4.13
N PHE A 33 7.98 -13.31 -3.52
CA PHE A 33 6.93 -12.41 -3.02
C PHE A 33 6.05 -11.85 -4.15
N VAL A 34 6.66 -11.46 -5.27
CA VAL A 34 5.92 -10.85 -6.40
C VAL A 34 4.96 -11.85 -7.02
N ASP A 35 5.38 -13.12 -7.14
CA ASP A 35 4.56 -14.18 -7.73
C ASP A 35 3.49 -14.68 -6.75
N HIS A 36 3.81 -14.71 -5.46
CA HIS A 36 2.96 -15.27 -4.40
C HIS A 36 2.96 -14.38 -3.15
N PRO A 37 2.32 -13.21 -3.15
CA PRO A 37 2.36 -12.26 -2.03
C PRO A 37 1.49 -12.68 -0.82
N TYR A 38 0.46 -13.47 -1.04
CA TYR A 38 -0.54 -13.77 -0.01
C TYR A 38 -0.02 -14.53 1.22
N PRO A 39 0.86 -15.54 1.11
CA PRO A 39 1.49 -16.17 2.28
C PRO A 39 2.28 -15.17 3.13
N TRP A 40 2.99 -14.23 2.50
CA TRP A 40 3.71 -13.16 3.17
C TRP A 40 2.78 -12.22 3.94
N TYR A 41 1.70 -11.76 3.29
CA TYR A 41 0.72 -10.93 3.98
C TYR A 41 0.01 -11.66 5.10
N ALA A 42 -0.26 -12.95 4.96
CA ALA A 42 -0.86 -13.76 6.02
C ALA A 42 0.07 -13.88 7.23
N ALA A 43 1.36 -14.14 7.01
CA ALA A 43 2.37 -14.23 8.04
C ALA A 43 2.61 -12.86 8.72
N LEU A 44 2.71 -11.77 7.95
CA LEU A 44 2.80 -10.41 8.49
C LEU A 44 1.59 -10.06 9.37
N ARG A 45 0.36 -10.38 8.93
CA ARG A 45 -0.85 -10.14 9.76
C ARG A 45 -0.81 -10.87 11.08
N ARG A 46 -0.24 -12.06 11.11
CA ARG A 46 -0.17 -12.91 12.29
C ARG A 46 0.90 -12.45 13.26
N HIS A 47 2.10 -12.17 12.74
CA HIS A 47 3.29 -11.97 13.56
C HIS A 47 3.72 -10.50 13.65
N ARG A 48 3.48 -9.69 12.62
CA ARG A 48 3.92 -8.29 12.50
C ARG A 48 2.87 -7.42 11.81
N PRO A 49 1.67 -7.26 12.41
CA PRO A 49 0.56 -6.55 11.77
C PRO A 49 0.86 -5.08 11.45
N MET A 50 1.77 -4.48 12.21
CA MET A 50 2.36 -3.16 11.97
C MET A 50 3.85 -3.37 11.75
N HIS A 51 4.27 -3.44 10.50
CA HIS A 51 5.66 -3.71 10.13
C HIS A 51 6.37 -2.43 9.68
N ALA A 52 7.45 -2.05 10.37
CA ALA A 52 8.24 -0.88 10.01
C ALA A 52 9.01 -1.13 8.70
N LEU A 53 8.87 -0.23 7.74
CA LEU A 53 9.58 -0.24 6.47
C LEU A 53 10.71 0.83 6.45
N GLY A 54 11.44 0.95 7.56
CA GLY A 54 12.43 2.00 7.79
C GLY A 54 12.00 2.98 8.86
N ALA A 55 12.56 4.20 8.85
CA ALA A 55 12.30 5.20 9.88
C ALA A 55 10.93 5.88 9.72
N ASP A 56 10.46 6.05 8.48
CA ASP A 56 9.34 6.94 8.15
C ASP A 56 8.15 6.23 7.50
N ALA A 57 8.18 4.90 7.44
CA ALA A 57 7.13 4.14 6.79
C ALA A 57 6.73 2.89 7.58
N VAL A 58 5.44 2.59 7.57
CA VAL A 58 4.84 1.42 8.22
C VAL A 58 3.92 0.71 7.24
N LEU A 59 4.06 -0.61 7.16
CA LEU A 59 3.13 -1.47 6.43
C LEU A 59 2.06 -1.98 7.41
N LEU A 60 0.82 -1.67 7.13
CA LEU A 60 -0.35 -2.19 7.86
C LEU A 60 -0.96 -3.34 7.09
N THR A 61 -1.18 -4.46 7.75
CA THR A 61 -1.69 -5.68 7.09
C THR A 61 -3.05 -6.13 7.63
N ARG A 62 -3.54 -5.57 8.74
CA ARG A 62 -4.89 -5.83 9.27
C ARG A 62 -5.87 -4.80 8.73
N HIS A 63 -7.03 -5.24 8.28
CA HIS A 63 -8.10 -4.37 7.79
C HIS A 63 -8.50 -3.29 8.82
N ALA A 64 -8.62 -3.67 10.10
CA ALA A 64 -9.00 -2.73 11.16
C ALA A 64 -7.97 -1.59 11.30
N ASP A 65 -6.66 -1.89 11.23
CA ASP A 65 -5.60 -0.90 11.34
C ASP A 65 -5.61 0.05 10.14
N VAL A 66 -5.79 -0.51 8.94
CA VAL A 66 -5.93 0.29 7.69
C VAL A 66 -7.13 1.22 7.79
N MET A 67 -8.29 0.70 8.21
CA MET A 67 -9.51 1.51 8.36
C MET A 67 -9.38 2.58 9.44
N ALA A 68 -8.66 2.30 10.51
CA ALA A 68 -8.37 3.29 11.54
C ALA A 68 -7.59 4.48 10.98
N VAL A 69 -6.54 4.23 10.19
CA VAL A 69 -5.77 5.31 9.52
C VAL A 69 -6.62 6.08 8.52
N TYR A 70 -7.41 5.39 7.69
CA TYR A 70 -8.29 6.07 6.72
C TYR A 70 -9.37 6.94 7.37
N SER A 71 -9.75 6.64 8.61
CA SER A 71 -10.77 7.36 9.36
C SER A 71 -10.19 8.40 10.32
N ASP A 72 -8.87 8.42 10.50
CA ASP A 72 -8.20 9.34 11.42
C ASP A 72 -8.10 10.74 10.78
N PRO A 73 -8.72 11.77 11.40
CA PRO A 73 -8.62 13.13 10.89
C PRO A 73 -7.20 13.72 10.96
N ALA A 74 -6.30 13.12 11.73
CA ALA A 74 -4.88 13.51 11.78
C ALA A 74 -4.06 12.92 10.63
N ALA A 75 -4.59 11.91 9.93
CA ALA A 75 -3.92 11.33 8.77
C ALA A 75 -4.05 12.28 7.57
N SER A 76 -2.91 12.67 7.00
CA SER A 76 -2.85 13.54 5.82
C SER A 76 -2.69 12.74 4.54
N SER A 77 -3.36 13.17 3.48
CA SER A 77 -3.17 12.71 2.11
C SER A 77 -2.32 13.67 1.27
N ASP A 78 -1.86 14.78 1.86
CA ASP A 78 -1.02 15.75 1.15
C ASP A 78 0.33 15.13 0.77
N LYS A 79 0.59 15.06 -0.52
CA LYS A 79 1.80 14.50 -1.11
C LYS A 79 2.71 15.54 -1.75
N GLN A 80 2.43 16.83 -1.58
CA GLN A 80 3.24 17.89 -2.16
C GLN A 80 4.72 17.79 -1.74
N PRO A 81 5.06 17.61 -0.46
CA PRO A 81 6.46 17.49 -0.03
C PRO A 81 7.18 16.28 -0.63
N GLU A 82 6.45 15.19 -0.91
CA GLU A 82 7.00 13.98 -1.51
C GLU A 82 7.14 14.11 -3.03
N PHE A 83 6.19 14.79 -3.67
CA PHE A 83 6.16 14.90 -5.13
C PHE A 83 7.06 15.99 -5.69
N GLU A 84 7.32 17.04 -4.92
CA GLU A 84 8.18 18.13 -5.37
C GLU A 84 9.61 17.68 -5.73
N PRO A 85 10.35 16.94 -4.88
CA PRO A 85 11.66 16.43 -5.24
C PRO A 85 11.63 15.36 -6.34
N LYS A 86 10.49 14.67 -6.50
CA LYS A 86 10.36 13.57 -7.46
C LYS A 86 10.01 14.03 -8.87
N PHE A 87 9.17 15.04 -9.01
CA PHE A 87 8.63 15.49 -10.29
C PHE A 87 9.10 16.90 -10.69
N GLY A 88 9.67 17.66 -9.76
CA GLY A 88 10.04 19.07 -9.93
C GLY A 88 8.87 20.02 -9.72
N ALA A 89 9.08 21.03 -8.89
CA ALA A 89 8.08 22.07 -8.63
C ALA A 89 7.60 22.75 -9.92
N GLY A 90 6.30 22.94 -10.05
CA GLY A 90 5.70 23.66 -11.18
C GLY A 90 5.63 22.88 -12.50
N THR A 91 6.12 21.64 -12.56
CA THR A 91 5.94 20.81 -13.75
C THR A 91 4.48 20.38 -13.94
N PRO A 92 4.03 20.10 -15.18
CA PRO A 92 2.67 19.61 -15.43
C PRO A 92 2.34 18.34 -14.65
N LEU A 93 3.30 17.43 -14.47
CA LEU A 93 3.13 16.20 -13.71
C LEU A 93 2.96 16.47 -12.21
N PHE A 94 3.76 17.37 -11.64
CA PHE A 94 3.59 17.82 -10.27
C PHE A 94 2.22 18.46 -10.05
N GLN A 95 1.81 19.40 -10.94
CA GLN A 95 0.51 20.04 -10.88
C GLN A 95 -0.64 19.02 -10.95
N HIS A 96 -0.58 18.07 -11.89
CA HIS A 96 -1.58 17.03 -12.02
C HIS A 96 -1.75 16.21 -10.73
N HIS A 97 -0.66 15.82 -10.08
CA HIS A 97 -0.72 15.01 -8.86
C HIS A 97 -1.19 15.84 -7.66
N THR A 98 -0.70 17.07 -7.50
CA THR A 98 -1.02 17.90 -6.33
C THR A 98 -2.40 18.55 -6.37
N THR A 99 -3.02 18.63 -7.55
CA THR A 99 -4.41 19.10 -7.70
C THR A 99 -5.45 18.00 -7.64
N SER A 100 -5.01 16.73 -7.57
CA SER A 100 -5.90 15.59 -7.44
C SER A 100 -6.60 15.58 -6.07
N LEU A 101 -7.91 15.30 -6.07
CA LEU A 101 -8.69 15.17 -4.82
C LEU A 101 -8.12 14.09 -3.90
N VAL A 102 -7.53 13.04 -4.45
CA VAL A 102 -6.92 11.92 -3.71
C VAL A 102 -5.77 12.38 -2.81
N PHE A 103 -5.05 13.43 -3.24
CA PHE A 103 -3.89 13.97 -2.54
C PHE A 103 -4.18 15.33 -1.89
N SER A 104 -5.45 15.60 -1.58
CA SER A 104 -5.89 16.85 -0.97
C SER A 104 -6.44 16.60 0.43
N ASP A 105 -6.08 17.47 1.35
CA ASP A 105 -6.61 17.47 2.71
C ASP A 105 -7.80 18.44 2.88
N PRO A 106 -8.56 18.34 3.98
CA PRO A 106 -9.50 19.38 4.35
C PRO A 106 -8.80 20.77 4.45
N PRO A 107 -9.46 21.87 4.09
CA PRO A 107 -10.89 21.96 3.73
C PRO A 107 -11.22 21.67 2.26
N LEU A 108 -10.21 21.64 1.37
CA LEU A 108 -10.42 21.45 -0.07
C LEU A 108 -11.07 20.09 -0.38
N HIS A 109 -10.51 19.01 0.14
CA HIS A 109 -11.05 17.66 -0.03
C HIS A 109 -12.53 17.59 0.38
N THR A 110 -12.86 18.10 1.57
CA THR A 110 -14.23 18.05 2.09
C THR A 110 -15.19 18.83 1.22
N ARG A 111 -14.77 20.02 0.74
CA ARG A 111 -15.59 20.88 -0.12
C ARG A 111 -15.88 20.21 -1.46
N VAL A 112 -14.87 19.72 -2.14
CA VAL A 112 -15.03 19.09 -3.47
C VAL A 112 -15.80 17.79 -3.35
N ARG A 113 -15.49 16.94 -2.36
CA ARG A 113 -16.23 15.70 -2.12
C ARG A 113 -17.73 15.94 -1.89
N ARG A 114 -18.10 16.98 -1.14
CA ARG A 114 -19.51 17.34 -0.91
C ARG A 114 -20.22 17.73 -2.19
N LEU A 115 -19.55 18.46 -3.08
CA LEU A 115 -20.11 18.81 -4.38
C LEU A 115 -20.35 17.59 -5.26
N LEU A 116 -19.40 16.65 -5.28
CA LEU A 116 -19.52 15.42 -6.07
C LEU A 116 -20.59 14.45 -5.54
N LEU A 117 -20.82 14.41 -4.22
CA LEU A 117 -21.82 13.54 -3.61
C LEU A 117 -23.22 14.15 -3.60
N GLY A 118 -23.34 15.46 -3.83
CA GLY A 118 -24.62 16.18 -3.89
C GLY A 118 -25.16 16.38 -5.31
N ALA A 119 -24.43 15.91 -6.31
CA ALA A 119 -24.83 15.86 -7.71
C ALA A 119 -25.37 14.49 -8.06
#